data_a7a1ed2a056af1055d8776ec15c6438d
#
_entry.id   a7a1ed2a056af1055d8776ec15c6438d
#
_cell.length_a   1.000
_cell.length_b   1.000
_cell.length_c   1.000
_cell.angle_alpha   90.00
_cell.angle_beta   90.00
_cell.angle_gamma   90.00
#
_symmetry.space_group_name_H-M   'P 1'
#
loop_
_entity.id
_entity.type
_entity.pdbx_description
1 polymer ?
#
loop_
_entity_poly.entity_id
_entity_poly.type
_entity_poly.pdbx_seq_one_letter_code
_entity_poly.pdbx_strand_id
1 'polypeptide(L)'
;MIPRAVGSVLLLGAGLGYAAMVVPARRDLRAAQDGFAQAREERQRLRVRVAELERRVQVRARVAAAPESGRGESAGRLRRAVLSEVEGARVSGVQLSVSAGRAPVAAKVHLILEGSFPDVLPLTGRLVSGPPGLVLERLRLSPKDQRVVADLEGFRMEGRP
;
A
#
# COMPACT_ATOMS: atom_id res chain seq x y z
N MET A 1 33.60 -66.68 31.21
CA MET A 1 32.33 -65.93 31.34
C MET A 1 32.55 -64.40 31.39
N ILE A 2 32.99 -63.79 30.32
CA ILE A 2 33.23 -62.27 30.26
C ILE A 2 32.77 -61.64 28.94
N PRO A 3 31.72 -61.97 28.24
CA PRO A 3 31.42 -61.19 27.06
C PRO A 3 30.21 -60.26 27.21
N ARG A 4 29.41 -60.34 28.24
CA ARG A 4 28.18 -59.50 28.34
C ARG A 4 28.41 -58.07 28.81
N ALA A 5 29.38 -57.84 29.68
CA ALA A 5 29.69 -56.50 30.21
C ALA A 5 30.37 -55.59 29.18
N VAL A 6 31.22 -56.15 28.34
CA VAL A 6 31.95 -55.38 27.29
C VAL A 6 30.98 -54.89 26.18
N GLY A 7 29.99 -55.69 25.81
CA GLY A 7 28.99 -55.28 24.83
C GLY A 7 28.10 -54.12 25.30
N SER A 8 27.74 -54.10 26.58
CA SER A 8 26.92 -53.01 27.15
C SER A 8 27.65 -51.68 27.23
N VAL A 9 28.96 -51.69 27.54
CA VAL A 9 29.78 -50.46 27.59
C VAL A 9 29.99 -49.89 26.21
N LEU A 10 30.19 -50.72 25.17
CA LEU A 10 30.34 -50.29 23.78
C LEU A 10 29.04 -49.69 23.23
N LEU A 11 27.89 -50.26 23.53
CA LEU A 11 26.59 -49.73 23.14
C LEU A 11 26.27 -48.38 23.80
N LEU A 12 26.59 -48.21 25.10
CA LEU A 12 26.42 -46.93 25.78
C LEU A 12 27.38 -45.86 25.23
N GLY A 13 28.63 -46.21 24.96
CA GLY A 13 29.60 -45.29 24.34
C GLY A 13 29.19 -44.86 22.95
N ALA A 14 28.70 -45.76 22.11
CA ALA A 14 28.18 -45.45 20.77
C ALA A 14 26.92 -44.57 20.82
N GLY A 15 26.02 -44.84 21.75
CA GLY A 15 24.81 -44.06 21.96
C GLY A 15 25.09 -42.62 22.41
N LEU A 16 26.03 -42.42 23.32
CA LEU A 16 26.47 -41.13 23.81
C LEU A 16 27.22 -40.33 22.71
N GLY A 17 28.08 -40.98 21.95
CA GLY A 17 28.80 -40.38 20.83
C GLY A 17 27.83 -39.94 19.71
N TYR A 18 26.83 -40.76 19.40
CA TYR A 18 25.79 -40.43 18.44
C TYR A 18 24.93 -39.23 18.90
N ALA A 19 24.52 -39.25 20.17
CA ALA A 19 23.74 -38.14 20.73
C ALA A 19 24.52 -36.82 20.75
N ALA A 20 25.82 -36.87 21.10
CA ALA A 20 26.69 -35.70 21.14
C ALA A 20 26.92 -35.07 19.77
N MET A 21 26.93 -35.84 18.66
CA MET A 21 27.11 -35.33 17.31
C MET A 21 25.80 -34.92 16.60
N VAL A 22 24.77 -35.75 16.79
CA VAL A 22 23.52 -35.57 16.02
C VAL A 22 22.61 -34.47 16.61
N VAL A 23 22.63 -34.31 17.94
CA VAL A 23 21.79 -33.31 18.60
C VAL A 23 22.20 -31.87 18.25
N PRO A 24 23.47 -31.46 18.27
CA PRO A 24 23.87 -30.13 17.85
C PRO A 24 23.63 -29.92 16.36
N ALA A 25 23.97 -30.86 15.48
CA ALA A 25 23.73 -30.75 14.07
C ALA A 25 22.26 -30.55 13.71
N ARG A 26 21.35 -31.23 14.43
CA ARG A 26 19.90 -31.00 14.24
C ARG A 26 19.44 -29.62 14.74
N ARG A 27 20.05 -29.07 15.78
CA ARG A 27 19.76 -27.72 16.28
C ARG A 27 20.21 -26.67 15.26
N ASP A 28 21.40 -26.83 14.73
CA ASP A 28 21.95 -25.92 13.72
C ASP A 28 21.13 -25.93 12.43
N LEU A 29 20.69 -27.12 12.01
CA LEU A 29 19.81 -27.28 10.86
C LEU A 29 18.46 -26.56 11.06
N ARG A 30 17.86 -26.71 12.24
CA ARG A 30 16.59 -26.02 12.57
C ARG A 30 16.79 -24.50 12.62
N ALA A 31 17.84 -24.03 13.27
CA ALA A 31 18.16 -22.61 13.32
C ALA A 31 18.38 -22.02 11.91
N ALA A 32 19.05 -22.77 11.03
CA ALA A 32 19.21 -22.37 9.63
C ALA A 32 17.87 -22.35 8.89
N GLN A 33 16.99 -23.35 9.09
CA GLN A 33 15.66 -23.38 8.48
C GLN A 33 14.78 -22.21 8.94
N ASP A 34 14.80 -21.89 10.23
CA ASP A 34 14.07 -20.76 10.81
C ASP A 34 14.60 -19.43 10.25
N GLY A 35 15.92 -19.28 10.12
CA GLY A 35 16.56 -18.13 9.48
C GLY A 35 16.16 -17.96 8.01
N PHE A 36 16.07 -19.06 7.25
CA PHE A 36 15.59 -19.03 5.87
C PHE A 36 14.10 -18.65 5.79
N ALA A 37 13.26 -19.14 6.69
CA ALA A 37 11.86 -18.77 6.73
C ALA A 37 11.67 -17.27 7.01
N GLN A 38 12.37 -16.74 8.01
CA GLN A 38 12.37 -15.31 8.33
C GLN A 38 12.87 -14.44 7.16
N ALA A 39 13.98 -14.83 6.54
CA ALA A 39 14.50 -14.11 5.38
C ALA A 39 13.55 -14.11 4.17
N ARG A 40 12.78 -15.19 3.98
CA ARG A 40 11.73 -15.25 2.95
C ARG A 40 10.58 -14.30 3.26
N GLU A 41 10.11 -14.25 4.51
CA GLU A 41 9.05 -13.35 4.93
C GLU A 41 9.47 -11.88 4.79
N GLU A 42 10.68 -11.53 5.21
CA GLU A 42 11.21 -10.17 5.03
C GLU A 42 11.31 -9.78 3.56
N ARG A 43 11.81 -10.67 2.71
CA ARG A 43 11.84 -10.43 1.26
C ARG A 43 10.44 -10.23 0.68
N GLN A 44 9.48 -10.99 1.17
CA GLN A 44 8.09 -10.84 0.69
C GLN A 44 7.48 -9.52 1.14
N ARG A 45 7.71 -9.10 2.39
CA ARG A 45 7.29 -7.78 2.91
C ARG A 45 7.95 -6.63 2.14
N LEU A 46 9.24 -6.75 1.83
CA LEU A 46 9.96 -5.75 1.03
C LEU A 46 9.42 -5.68 -0.40
N ARG A 47 9.16 -6.82 -1.05
CA ARG A 47 8.56 -6.85 -2.40
C ARG A 47 7.20 -6.16 -2.43
N VAL A 48 6.35 -6.41 -1.44
CA VAL A 48 5.03 -5.74 -1.35
C VAL A 48 5.21 -4.23 -1.18
N ARG A 49 6.15 -3.78 -0.34
CA ARG A 49 6.46 -2.34 -0.18
C ARG A 49 6.99 -1.70 -1.46
N VAL A 50 7.92 -2.36 -2.14
CA VAL A 50 8.47 -1.87 -3.41
C VAL A 50 7.37 -1.76 -4.46
N ALA A 51 6.53 -2.80 -4.63
CA ALA A 51 5.41 -2.77 -5.56
C ALA A 51 4.39 -1.64 -5.23
N GLU A 52 4.18 -1.36 -3.95
CA GLU A 52 3.32 -0.25 -3.52
C GLU A 52 3.94 1.11 -3.84
N LEU A 53 5.24 1.27 -3.63
CA LEU A 53 5.97 2.49 -3.99
C LEU A 53 6.01 2.70 -5.51
N GLU A 54 6.27 1.65 -6.29
CA GLU A 54 6.24 1.70 -7.75
C GLU A 54 4.85 2.09 -8.29
N ARG A 55 3.78 1.53 -7.70
CA ARG A 55 2.41 1.96 -8.03
C ARG A 55 2.18 3.44 -7.75
N ARG A 56 2.66 3.95 -6.61
CA ARG A 56 2.55 5.38 -6.27
C ARG A 56 3.33 6.25 -7.26
N VAL A 57 4.52 5.85 -7.64
CA VAL A 57 5.33 6.55 -8.65
C VAL A 57 4.65 6.53 -10.02
N GLN A 58 4.10 5.39 -10.45
CA GLN A 58 3.38 5.30 -11.73
C GLN A 58 2.10 6.14 -11.74
N VAL A 59 1.36 6.19 -10.62
CA VAL A 59 0.19 7.07 -10.48
C VAL A 59 0.62 8.53 -10.61
N ARG A 60 1.70 8.94 -9.93
CA ARG A 60 2.26 10.30 -10.06
C ARG A 60 2.66 10.61 -11.50
N ALA A 61 3.34 9.70 -12.18
CA ALA A 61 3.77 9.88 -13.57
C ALA A 61 2.58 10.00 -14.53
N ARG A 62 1.54 9.16 -14.37
CA ARG A 62 0.32 9.25 -15.21
C ARG A 62 -0.46 10.54 -14.96
N VAL A 63 -0.56 10.97 -13.70
CA VAL A 63 -1.23 12.22 -13.34
C VAL A 63 -0.45 13.43 -13.81
N ALA A 64 0.89 13.38 -13.77
CA ALA A 64 1.76 14.44 -14.31
C ALA A 64 1.77 14.50 -15.85
N ALA A 65 1.64 13.35 -16.52
CA ALA A 65 1.65 13.24 -17.98
C ALA A 65 0.29 13.51 -18.65
N ALA A 66 -0.81 13.61 -17.88
CA ALA A 66 -2.10 13.98 -18.47
C ALA A 66 -2.02 15.44 -19.00
N PRO A 67 -2.33 15.69 -20.28
CA PRO A 67 -2.18 17.00 -20.87
C PRO A 67 -2.98 18.03 -20.08
N GLU A 68 -2.32 19.09 -19.63
CA GLU A 68 -3.00 20.27 -19.10
C GLU A 68 -3.76 20.89 -20.27
N SER A 69 -5.04 20.58 -20.38
CA SER A 69 -5.91 21.19 -21.36
C SER A 69 -5.90 22.70 -21.12
N GLY A 70 -5.24 23.44 -21.99
CA GLY A 70 -4.76 24.80 -21.86
C GLY A 70 -5.82 25.91 -21.67
N ARG A 71 -6.66 25.80 -20.67
CA ARG A 71 -7.52 26.85 -20.13
C ARG A 71 -7.60 26.74 -18.62
N GLY A 72 -6.51 27.09 -17.96
CA GLY A 72 -6.83 27.37 -16.62
C GLY A 72 -5.79 27.12 -15.58
N GLU A 73 -5.14 28.18 -15.25
CA GLU A 73 -4.45 28.33 -13.97
C GLU A 73 -5.30 27.82 -12.79
N SER A 74 -6.64 27.93 -12.88
CA SER A 74 -7.61 27.41 -11.92
C SER A 74 -7.68 25.88 -11.90
N ALA A 75 -7.70 25.22 -13.05
CA ALA A 75 -7.72 23.75 -13.15
C ALA A 75 -6.38 23.16 -12.68
N GLY A 76 -5.25 23.76 -13.03
CA GLY A 76 -3.93 23.36 -12.57
C GLY A 76 -3.75 23.54 -11.06
N ARG A 77 -4.23 24.65 -10.49
CA ARG A 77 -4.24 24.87 -9.03
C ARG A 77 -5.11 23.85 -8.31
N LEU A 78 -6.30 23.59 -8.81
CA LEU A 78 -7.22 22.62 -8.24
C LEU A 78 -6.63 21.20 -8.28
N ARG A 79 -6.02 20.82 -9.41
CA ARG A 79 -5.34 19.53 -9.54
C ARG A 79 -4.24 19.35 -8.49
N ARG A 80 -3.38 20.35 -8.29
CA ARG A 80 -2.32 20.29 -7.27
C ARG A 80 -2.89 20.17 -5.86
N ALA A 81 -3.94 20.92 -5.54
CA ALA A 81 -4.59 20.88 -4.24
C ALA A 81 -5.22 19.50 -3.95
N VAL A 82 -5.93 18.91 -4.92
CA VAL A 82 -6.49 17.55 -4.80
C VAL A 82 -5.40 16.51 -4.61
N LEU A 83 -4.31 16.59 -5.39
CA LEU A 83 -3.18 15.66 -5.29
C LEU A 83 -2.50 15.73 -3.93
N SER A 84 -2.29 16.92 -3.39
CA SER A 84 -1.70 17.10 -2.06
C SER A 84 -2.53 16.40 -0.97
N GLU A 85 -3.86 16.49 -1.04
CA GLU A 85 -4.74 15.79 -0.09
C GLU A 85 -4.71 14.26 -0.27
N VAL A 86 -4.67 13.80 -1.52
CA VAL A 86 -4.61 12.37 -1.85
C VAL A 86 -3.26 11.76 -1.44
N GLU A 87 -2.15 12.49 -1.60
CA GLU A 87 -0.82 12.04 -1.20
C GLU A 87 -0.70 11.81 0.31
N GLY A 88 -1.42 12.60 1.12
CA GLY A 88 -1.49 12.44 2.57
C GLY A 88 -2.38 11.28 3.05
N ALA A 89 -3.15 10.65 2.16
CA ALA A 89 -4.10 9.60 2.49
C ALA A 89 -3.56 8.20 2.16
N ARG A 90 -4.04 7.18 2.88
CA ARG A 90 -3.70 5.77 2.64
C ARG A 90 -4.62 5.16 1.58
N VAL A 91 -4.53 5.69 0.36
CA VAL A 91 -5.36 5.26 -0.78
C VAL A 91 -4.49 4.77 -1.94
N SER A 92 -5.09 4.00 -2.83
CA SER A 92 -4.44 3.42 -4.01
C SER A 92 -5.36 3.53 -5.23
N GLY A 93 -4.87 3.15 -6.41
CA GLY A 93 -5.69 3.12 -7.63
C GLY A 93 -6.23 4.50 -8.04
N VAL A 94 -5.52 5.58 -7.69
CA VAL A 94 -5.99 6.96 -7.89
C VAL A 94 -6.01 7.32 -9.37
N GLN A 95 -7.17 7.70 -9.86
CA GLN A 95 -7.38 8.27 -11.20
C GLN A 95 -7.99 9.66 -11.01
N LEU A 96 -7.30 10.69 -11.45
CA LEU A 96 -7.74 12.08 -11.33
C LEU A 96 -7.85 12.72 -12.70
N SER A 97 -9.04 13.20 -13.04
CA SER A 97 -9.32 14.03 -14.19
C SER A 97 -9.81 15.39 -13.71
N VAL A 98 -9.16 16.45 -14.20
CA VAL A 98 -9.57 17.83 -13.92
C VAL A 98 -9.73 18.54 -15.25
N SER A 99 -10.88 19.16 -15.46
CA SER A 99 -11.21 19.93 -16.66
C SER A 99 -11.62 21.36 -16.29
N ALA A 100 -11.35 22.30 -17.18
CA ALA A 100 -11.84 23.66 -17.01
C ALA A 100 -13.37 23.69 -17.08
N GLY A 101 -14.00 24.43 -16.19
CA GLY A 101 -15.43 24.66 -16.16
C GLY A 101 -15.85 25.83 -17.07
N ARG A 102 -17.16 26.10 -17.09
CA ARG A 102 -17.76 27.34 -17.61
C ARG A 102 -18.32 28.13 -16.44
N ALA A 103 -18.14 29.43 -16.45
CA ALA A 103 -18.66 30.30 -15.40
C ALA A 103 -20.13 29.94 -15.05
N PRO A 104 -20.45 29.83 -13.77
CA PRO A 104 -19.69 30.15 -12.57
C PRO A 104 -18.77 29.03 -12.05
N VAL A 105 -18.62 27.93 -12.78
CA VAL A 105 -17.76 26.79 -12.42
C VAL A 105 -16.35 27.03 -12.95
N ALA A 106 -15.37 27.12 -12.04
CA ALA A 106 -13.97 27.32 -12.42
C ALA A 106 -13.32 26.05 -13.00
N ALA A 107 -13.59 24.91 -12.36
CA ALA A 107 -13.08 23.62 -12.80
C ALA A 107 -13.97 22.48 -12.34
N LYS A 108 -13.97 21.37 -13.07
CA LYS A 108 -14.62 20.10 -12.71
C LYS A 108 -13.57 19.06 -12.38
N VAL A 109 -13.88 18.21 -11.40
CA VAL A 109 -13.03 17.13 -10.95
C VAL A 109 -13.79 15.82 -11.02
N HIS A 110 -13.13 14.80 -11.54
CA HIS A 110 -13.56 13.41 -11.42
C HIS A 110 -12.40 12.62 -10.82
N LEU A 111 -12.61 12.04 -9.64
CA LEU A 111 -11.61 11.34 -8.85
C LEU A 111 -12.11 9.94 -8.51
N ILE A 112 -11.37 8.93 -8.97
CA ILE A 112 -11.58 7.55 -8.59
C ILE A 112 -10.40 7.12 -7.73
N LEU A 113 -10.67 6.47 -6.60
CA LEU A 113 -9.63 5.96 -5.72
C LEU A 113 -10.10 4.70 -4.97
N GLU A 114 -9.15 3.91 -4.48
CA GLU A 114 -9.40 2.69 -3.72
C GLU A 114 -8.71 2.81 -2.35
N GLY A 115 -9.44 2.53 -1.27
CA GLY A 115 -8.91 2.59 0.09
C GLY A 115 -9.78 1.87 1.09
N SER A 116 -9.40 1.90 2.38
CA SER A 116 -10.31 1.49 3.44
C SER A 116 -11.38 2.56 3.67
N PHE A 117 -12.56 2.17 4.13
CA PHE A 117 -13.62 3.14 4.43
C PHE A 117 -13.17 4.22 5.43
N PRO A 118 -12.43 3.89 6.52
CA PRO A 118 -11.89 4.88 7.45
C PRO A 118 -10.87 5.85 6.84
N ASP A 119 -10.21 5.50 5.74
CA ASP A 119 -9.26 6.39 5.06
C ASP A 119 -9.94 7.27 4.01
N VAL A 120 -10.94 6.71 3.30
CA VAL A 120 -11.66 7.39 2.21
C VAL A 120 -12.58 8.49 2.74
N LEU A 121 -13.31 8.24 3.82
CA LEU A 121 -14.28 9.19 4.35
C LEU A 121 -13.67 10.51 4.84
N PRO A 122 -12.58 10.50 5.66
CA PRO A 122 -11.90 11.73 6.05
C PRO A 122 -11.26 12.46 4.86
N LEU A 123 -10.74 11.73 3.86
CA LEU A 123 -10.20 12.34 2.64
C LEU A 123 -11.29 13.11 1.89
N THR A 124 -12.47 12.51 1.73
CA THR A 124 -13.62 13.19 1.11
C THR A 124 -13.99 14.48 1.86
N GLY A 125 -14.00 14.43 3.20
CA GLY A 125 -14.21 15.60 4.03
C GLY A 125 -13.18 16.71 3.80
N ARG A 126 -11.89 16.37 3.70
CA ARG A 126 -10.82 17.35 3.42
C ARG A 126 -10.92 17.94 2.00
N LEU A 127 -11.35 17.15 1.01
CA LEU A 127 -11.57 17.65 -0.34
C LEU A 127 -12.68 18.71 -0.42
N VAL A 128 -13.70 18.59 0.43
CA VAL A 128 -14.82 19.55 0.50
C VAL A 128 -14.48 20.77 1.35
N SER A 129 -13.95 20.53 2.55
CA SER A 129 -13.74 21.60 3.54
C SER A 129 -12.34 22.20 3.52
N GLY A 130 -11.38 21.53 2.86
CA GLY A 130 -9.98 21.94 2.78
C GLY A 130 -9.65 22.85 1.59
N PRO A 131 -8.35 23.01 1.28
CA PRO A 131 -7.86 23.89 0.23
C PRO A 131 -8.46 23.64 -1.18
N PRO A 132 -8.83 22.41 -1.58
CA PRO A 132 -9.52 22.20 -2.86
C PRO A 132 -10.88 22.89 -2.91
N GLY A 133 -11.61 22.95 -1.79
CA GLY A 133 -12.90 23.60 -1.68
C GLY A 133 -13.91 23.07 -2.70
N LEU A 134 -14.01 21.75 -2.85
CA LEU A 134 -14.87 21.11 -3.82
C LEU A 134 -16.33 21.15 -3.38
N VAL A 135 -17.21 21.45 -4.30
CA VAL A 135 -18.65 21.16 -4.19
C VAL A 135 -18.87 19.78 -4.80
N LEU A 136 -19.26 18.82 -3.97
CA LEU A 136 -19.54 17.46 -4.44
C LEU A 136 -20.88 17.44 -5.17
N GLU A 137 -20.86 16.91 -6.39
CA GLU A 137 -22.04 16.63 -7.19
C GLU A 137 -22.48 15.19 -7.03
N ARG A 138 -21.51 14.28 -6.97
CA ARG A 138 -21.75 12.84 -6.78
C ARG A 138 -20.64 12.22 -5.96
N LEU A 139 -21.03 11.32 -5.04
CA LEU A 139 -20.11 10.40 -4.36
C LEU A 139 -20.72 9.00 -4.43
N ARG A 140 -20.03 8.08 -5.08
CA ARG A 140 -20.40 6.68 -5.15
C ARG A 140 -19.35 5.85 -4.43
N LEU A 141 -19.76 5.06 -3.47
CA LEU A 141 -18.91 4.12 -2.75
C LEU A 141 -19.32 2.70 -3.15
N SER A 142 -18.41 1.94 -3.69
CA SER A 142 -18.64 0.56 -4.11
C SER A 142 -17.71 -0.38 -3.35
N PRO A 143 -18.22 -1.43 -2.71
CA PRO A 143 -17.38 -2.40 -2.02
C PRO A 143 -16.55 -3.19 -3.03
N LYS A 144 -15.29 -3.43 -2.70
CA LYS A 144 -14.36 -4.26 -3.47
C LYS A 144 -13.49 -5.03 -2.49
N ASP A 145 -13.82 -6.29 -2.25
CA ASP A 145 -13.18 -7.15 -1.25
C ASP A 145 -13.25 -6.51 0.15
N GLN A 146 -12.08 -6.25 0.76
CA GLN A 146 -11.96 -5.56 2.06
C GLN A 146 -11.76 -4.04 1.93
N ARG A 147 -11.95 -3.48 0.73
CA ARG A 147 -11.75 -2.08 0.39
C ARG A 147 -12.99 -1.47 -0.19
N VAL A 148 -12.94 -0.16 -0.39
CA VAL A 148 -13.98 0.62 -1.03
C VAL A 148 -13.37 1.34 -2.21
N VAL A 149 -14.03 1.26 -3.35
CA VAL A 149 -13.77 2.14 -4.49
C VAL A 149 -14.68 3.36 -4.34
N ALA A 150 -14.06 4.52 -4.23
CA ALA A 150 -14.77 5.79 -4.23
C ALA A 150 -14.65 6.43 -5.61
N ASP A 151 -15.80 6.77 -6.17
CA ASP A 151 -15.96 7.53 -7.41
C ASP A 151 -16.62 8.86 -7.06
N LEU A 152 -15.89 9.95 -7.24
CA LEU A 152 -16.22 11.27 -6.75
C LEU A 152 -16.21 12.24 -7.92
N GLU A 153 -17.35 12.87 -8.15
CA GLU A 153 -17.52 13.97 -9.10
C GLU A 153 -17.81 15.26 -8.34
N GLY A 154 -17.18 16.33 -8.72
CA GLY A 154 -17.40 17.61 -8.08
C GLY A 154 -16.83 18.75 -8.91
N PHE A 155 -17.01 19.97 -8.42
CA PHE A 155 -16.54 21.18 -9.08
C PHE A 155 -16.11 22.23 -8.05
N ARG A 156 -15.33 23.18 -8.53
CA ARG A 156 -14.97 24.38 -7.78
C ARG A 156 -15.65 25.60 -8.42
N MET A 157 -16.24 26.44 -7.58
CA MET A 157 -16.84 27.71 -8.02
C MET A 157 -15.77 28.79 -8.22
N GLU A 158 -15.98 29.67 -9.19
CA GLU A 158 -15.20 30.89 -9.34
C GLU A 158 -15.42 31.83 -8.14
N GLY A 159 -14.33 32.41 -7.61
CA GLY A 159 -14.43 33.42 -6.54
C GLY A 159 -14.63 32.88 -5.11
N ARG A 160 -14.59 31.59 -4.87
CA ARG A 160 -14.54 31.03 -3.50
C ARG A 160 -13.08 30.91 -3.07
N PRO A 161 -12.66 31.66 -2.01
CA PRO A 161 -11.30 31.64 -1.49
C PRO A 161 -10.88 30.26 -0.96
#